data_2b9491abbd87e630464c6891fc7c2526
#
_entry.id   2b9491abbd87e630464c6891fc7c2526
#
_cell.length_a   1.000
_cell.length_b   1.000
_cell.length_c   1.000
_cell.angle_alpha   90.00
_cell.angle_beta   90.00
_cell.angle_gamma   90.00
#
_symmetry.space_group_name_H-M   'P 1'
#
loop_
_entity.id
_entity.type
_entity.pdbx_description
1 polymer ?
#
loop_
_entity_poly.entity_id
_entity_poly.type
_entity_poly.pdbx_seq_one_letter_code
_entity_poly.pdbx_strand_id
1 'polypeptide(L)'
;MTINRPAVLCACAVLVALSALAAAGADGGLRVRIKTGILVGAHEDGVRTFKNIPFAAPPIGSRRWAPPQPPPPWDGERAADKFGPPCTQLDISRMSEARNVLPAGVWIGVPLMANGSEDCLSVNVWTPERARRAPVMVYFYGAGGSADMPYWNGAAFARDGVVFVNFNYRYLTQGRFAHPALTRIAKPNEPLSRFDTMDQLAALRWVQDNIAAFGGDPQNVTIAGVSAGGAAVLQLLTVPRAKGLFRKAAVESGVGWWSGLSQAEFEQVGVLAAVHAGLPKNATAEQLRAVPLDALPQLGVWFWDDRLFPLPPTEMFAAGRAIDVPLLIGWNSFDGSSLGPPGPSHDKLIARMPLSVLATYRAESQTQEDLAYALWTDVHVAAPARWIARLTAGGAPTYLYYFSYVPPDQRGKVRGAAHASELPYVFDNWEKAAPGREIADDVRAATKRVHSCWVSFARYGRPSCEGAPEWPRYRPQDGQVMELGSVARLRKDFRKAQLDAHEAAMKDDLASQRQELDQLLKDGF
;
A
#
# COMPACT_ATOMS: atom_id res chain seq x y z
N MET A 1 57.86 -35.30 -33.34
CA MET A 1 56.73 -35.82 -32.53
C MET A 1 56.19 -34.65 -31.70
N THR A 2 55.18 -34.00 -32.21
CA THR A 2 54.52 -32.83 -31.57
C THR A 2 53.17 -33.36 -31.01
N ILE A 3 53.10 -33.37 -29.68
CA ILE A 3 51.88 -33.78 -28.98
C ILE A 3 50.99 -32.55 -28.80
N ASN A 4 49.81 -32.61 -29.42
CA ASN A 4 48.76 -31.58 -29.44
C ASN A 4 48.09 -31.51 -28.07
N ARG A 5 48.17 -30.37 -27.35
CA ARG A 5 47.54 -30.10 -26.07
C ARG A 5 46.42 -29.04 -26.20
N PRO A 6 45.23 -29.35 -26.74
CA PRO A 6 44.08 -28.53 -26.41
C PRO A 6 42.85 -29.28 -25.86
N ALA A 7 42.85 -30.59 -25.69
CA ALA A 7 41.64 -31.33 -25.31
C ALA A 7 41.34 -31.39 -23.80
N VAL A 8 42.31 -31.12 -22.93
CA VAL A 8 42.11 -31.27 -21.46
C VAL A 8 41.46 -30.03 -20.80
N LEU A 9 41.63 -28.83 -21.35
CA LEU A 9 41.04 -27.63 -20.79
C LEU A 9 39.52 -27.48 -21.03
N CYS A 10 38.98 -28.02 -22.14
CA CYS A 10 37.54 -28.00 -22.39
C CYS A 10 36.74 -28.99 -21.52
N ALA A 11 37.32 -30.12 -21.15
CA ALA A 11 36.64 -31.14 -20.33
C ALA A 11 36.44 -30.66 -18.86
N CYS A 12 37.41 -29.93 -18.30
CA CYS A 12 37.30 -29.38 -16.94
C CYS A 12 36.26 -28.24 -16.84
N ALA A 13 36.14 -27.40 -17.87
CA ALA A 13 35.15 -26.32 -17.89
C ALA A 13 33.72 -26.85 -18.02
N VAL A 14 33.50 -27.90 -18.78
CA VAL A 14 32.17 -28.54 -18.91
C VAL A 14 31.78 -29.31 -17.65
N LEU A 15 32.73 -29.98 -16.97
CA LEU A 15 32.48 -30.66 -15.70
C LEU A 15 32.16 -29.69 -14.55
N VAL A 16 32.82 -28.55 -14.50
CA VAL A 16 32.51 -27.49 -13.48
C VAL A 16 31.16 -26.84 -13.78
N ALA A 17 30.78 -26.65 -15.05
CA ALA A 17 29.47 -26.12 -15.40
C ALA A 17 28.35 -27.14 -15.14
N LEU A 18 28.58 -28.43 -15.39
CA LEU A 18 27.62 -29.51 -15.09
C LEU A 18 27.46 -29.75 -13.58
N SER A 19 28.53 -29.61 -12.78
CA SER A 19 28.45 -29.71 -11.32
C SER A 19 27.74 -28.48 -10.69
N ALA A 20 27.89 -27.28 -11.26
CA ALA A 20 27.16 -26.09 -10.85
C ALA A 20 25.65 -26.16 -11.19
N LEU A 21 25.30 -26.76 -12.35
CA LEU A 21 23.89 -27.02 -12.69
C LEU A 21 23.27 -28.16 -11.84
N ALA A 22 24.07 -29.19 -11.48
CA ALA A 22 23.60 -30.28 -10.61
C ALA A 22 23.43 -29.83 -9.16
N ALA A 23 24.28 -28.90 -8.66
CA ALA A 23 24.12 -28.31 -7.33
C ALA A 23 22.91 -27.39 -7.24
N ALA A 24 22.54 -26.69 -8.32
CA ALA A 24 21.32 -25.87 -8.39
C ALA A 24 20.03 -26.70 -8.42
N GLY A 25 20.10 -28.00 -8.73
CA GLY A 25 18.95 -28.92 -8.70
C GLY A 25 18.75 -29.65 -7.38
N ALA A 26 19.77 -29.67 -6.51
CA ALA A 26 19.73 -30.44 -5.27
C ALA A 26 19.07 -29.74 -4.09
N ASP A 27 18.98 -28.38 -4.12
CA ASP A 27 18.39 -27.55 -3.04
C ASP A 27 16.97 -27.02 -3.36
N GLY A 28 16.34 -27.53 -4.42
CA GLY A 28 14.98 -27.09 -4.83
C GLY A 28 14.91 -25.61 -5.22
N GLY A 29 16.05 -24.95 -5.48
CA GLY A 29 16.11 -23.52 -5.80
C GLY A 29 15.88 -22.60 -4.60
N LEU A 30 16.09 -23.09 -3.37
CA LEU A 30 15.98 -22.32 -2.14
C LEU A 30 17.21 -21.42 -1.88
N ARG A 31 18.31 -21.65 -2.57
CA ARG A 31 19.51 -20.78 -2.51
C ARG A 31 19.44 -19.74 -3.63
N VAL A 32 19.32 -18.50 -3.27
CA VAL A 32 19.23 -17.39 -4.21
C VAL A 32 20.33 -16.38 -3.93
N ARG A 33 21.13 -16.07 -4.94
CA ARG A 33 22.15 -15.01 -4.87
C ARG A 33 21.53 -13.69 -5.32
N ILE A 34 21.60 -12.70 -4.44
CA ILE A 34 21.23 -11.30 -4.70
C ILE A 34 22.46 -10.40 -4.60
N LYS A 35 22.32 -9.10 -4.86
CA LYS A 35 23.45 -8.14 -4.82
C LYS A 35 24.16 -8.11 -3.46
N THR A 36 23.44 -8.34 -2.37
CA THR A 36 24.00 -8.22 -1.00
C THR A 36 24.52 -9.52 -0.41
N GLY A 37 24.25 -10.70 -1.01
CA GLY A 37 24.72 -11.98 -0.50
C GLY A 37 23.88 -13.16 -1.00
N ILE A 38 23.99 -14.31 -0.31
CA ILE A 38 23.20 -15.51 -0.60
C ILE A 38 22.09 -15.62 0.44
N LEU A 39 20.87 -15.93 -0.05
CA LEU A 39 19.71 -16.22 0.77
C LEU A 39 19.39 -17.71 0.73
N VAL A 40 18.91 -18.24 1.86
CA VAL A 40 18.35 -19.59 1.96
C VAL A 40 16.89 -19.46 2.40
N GLY A 41 15.96 -19.72 1.49
CA GLY A 41 14.53 -19.64 1.72
C GLY A 41 13.93 -20.95 2.24
N ALA A 42 12.61 -21.06 2.16
CA ALA A 42 11.83 -22.23 2.54
C ALA A 42 10.79 -22.60 1.47
N HIS A 43 10.28 -23.83 1.56
CA HIS A 43 9.05 -24.24 0.88
C HIS A 43 7.88 -24.09 1.84
N GLU A 44 6.90 -23.27 1.47
CA GLU A 44 5.67 -23.08 2.24
C GLU A 44 4.47 -22.99 1.29
N ASP A 45 3.34 -23.58 1.65
CA ASP A 45 2.09 -23.50 0.89
C ASP A 45 2.24 -23.89 -0.60
N GLY A 46 3.19 -24.80 -0.92
CA GLY A 46 3.47 -25.28 -2.27
C GLY A 46 4.25 -24.31 -3.16
N VAL A 47 4.95 -23.34 -2.58
CA VAL A 47 5.78 -22.37 -3.30
C VAL A 47 7.09 -22.10 -2.55
N ARG A 48 8.07 -21.51 -3.21
CA ARG A 48 9.30 -21.05 -2.56
C ARG A 48 9.06 -19.70 -1.90
N THR A 49 9.51 -19.54 -0.66
CA THR A 49 9.40 -18.31 0.11
C THR A 49 10.75 -17.82 0.57
N PHE A 50 10.92 -16.50 0.57
CA PHE A 50 12.10 -15.83 1.10
C PHE A 50 11.64 -14.62 1.90
N LYS A 51 11.91 -14.61 3.18
CA LYS A 51 11.39 -13.62 4.13
C LYS A 51 12.52 -12.85 4.81
N ASN A 52 12.21 -11.66 5.36
CA ASN A 52 13.16 -10.83 6.11
C ASN A 52 14.43 -10.48 5.33
N ILE A 53 14.29 -10.14 4.06
CA ILE A 53 15.41 -9.73 3.22
C ILE A 53 15.60 -8.21 3.37
N PRO A 54 16.73 -7.72 3.90
CA PRO A 54 16.95 -6.28 4.04
C PRO A 54 16.98 -5.59 2.67
N PHE A 55 16.14 -4.58 2.47
CA PHE A 55 16.24 -3.70 1.30
C PHE A 55 16.92 -2.37 1.64
N ALA A 56 17.04 -2.04 2.91
CA ALA A 56 17.76 -0.90 3.42
C ALA A 56 18.47 -1.23 4.74
N ALA A 57 19.46 -0.41 5.11
CA ALA A 57 20.09 -0.48 6.42
C ALA A 57 19.09 -0.08 7.52
N PRO A 58 19.21 -0.63 8.75
CA PRO A 58 18.34 -0.29 9.88
C PRO A 58 18.24 1.22 10.11
N PRO A 59 17.03 1.81 10.11
CA PRO A 59 16.84 3.26 10.30
C PRO A 59 16.83 3.65 11.79
N ILE A 60 17.87 3.25 12.52
CA ILE A 60 18.06 3.48 13.96
C ILE A 60 19.15 4.50 14.25
N GLY A 61 19.13 5.10 15.43
CA GLY A 61 20.13 6.06 15.88
C GLY A 61 20.24 7.26 14.94
N SER A 62 21.43 7.54 14.41
CA SER A 62 21.64 8.66 13.46
C SER A 62 20.87 8.50 12.14
N ARG A 63 20.38 7.30 11.81
CA ARG A 63 19.56 7.04 10.63
C ARG A 63 18.05 7.16 10.87
N ARG A 64 17.60 7.30 12.13
CA ARG A 64 16.20 7.66 12.41
C ARG A 64 15.90 8.99 11.72
N TRP A 65 14.79 9.07 10.98
CA TRP A 65 14.41 10.23 10.18
C TRP A 65 15.52 10.70 9.23
N ALA A 66 16.10 9.72 8.55
CA ALA A 66 16.99 9.94 7.42
C ALA A 66 16.52 9.05 6.25
N PRO A 67 16.86 9.42 5.00
CA PRO A 67 16.60 8.59 3.83
C PRO A 67 17.19 7.19 3.98
N PRO A 68 16.51 6.13 3.47
CA PRO A 68 17.01 4.77 3.55
C PRO A 68 18.36 4.65 2.84
N GLN A 69 19.31 3.98 3.48
CA GLN A 69 20.63 3.70 2.94
C GLN A 69 20.66 2.25 2.44
N PRO A 70 21.51 1.92 1.45
CA PRO A 70 21.69 0.53 1.03
C PRO A 70 22.01 -0.39 2.21
N PRO A 71 21.46 -1.61 2.26
CA PRO A 71 21.78 -2.57 3.30
C PRO A 71 23.23 -3.02 3.15
N PRO A 72 23.94 -3.31 4.26
CA PRO A 72 25.28 -3.86 4.18
C PRO A 72 25.26 -5.24 3.51
N PRO A 73 26.26 -5.56 2.66
CA PRO A 73 26.43 -6.92 2.18
C PRO A 73 26.81 -7.86 3.34
N TRP A 74 26.58 -9.15 3.15
CA TRP A 74 26.96 -10.18 4.11
C TRP A 74 27.73 -11.31 3.43
N ASP A 75 28.63 -11.91 4.18
CA ASP A 75 29.36 -13.10 3.76
C ASP A 75 28.56 -14.36 4.08
N GLY A 76 28.78 -15.42 3.28
CA GLY A 76 28.10 -16.70 3.47
C GLY A 76 26.61 -16.66 3.13
N GLU A 77 25.81 -17.43 3.87
CA GLU A 77 24.39 -17.61 3.68
C GLU A 77 23.59 -16.94 4.79
N ARG A 78 22.49 -16.30 4.40
CA ARG A 78 21.51 -15.72 5.31
C ARG A 78 20.21 -16.53 5.23
N ALA A 79 19.74 -17.03 6.37
CA ALA A 79 18.41 -17.63 6.48
C ALA A 79 17.33 -16.59 6.14
N ALA A 80 16.39 -16.99 5.29
CA ALA A 80 15.28 -16.18 4.82
C ALA A 80 13.94 -16.95 4.92
N ASP A 81 13.78 -17.69 6.02
CA ASP A 81 12.65 -18.59 6.29
C ASP A 81 11.60 -18.00 7.25
N LYS A 82 11.92 -16.90 7.94
CA LYS A 82 11.04 -16.26 8.94
C LYS A 82 10.86 -14.79 8.64
N PHE A 83 9.68 -14.26 8.96
CA PHE A 83 9.44 -12.82 8.89
C PHE A 83 10.36 -12.04 9.84
N GLY A 84 10.75 -10.85 9.41
CA GLY A 84 11.38 -9.85 10.28
C GLY A 84 10.34 -9.12 11.14
N PRO A 85 10.79 -8.29 12.08
CA PRO A 85 9.90 -7.48 12.89
C PRO A 85 9.13 -6.48 12.02
N PRO A 86 7.84 -6.19 12.33
CA PRO A 86 7.10 -5.11 11.69
C PRO A 86 7.70 -3.74 12.06
N CYS A 87 7.49 -2.75 11.21
CA CYS A 87 7.75 -1.37 11.60
C CYS A 87 6.81 -0.94 12.72
N THR A 88 7.25 -0.02 13.55
CA THR A 88 6.44 0.52 14.65
C THR A 88 5.20 1.20 14.11
N GLN A 89 4.02 0.74 14.54
CA GLN A 89 2.71 1.26 14.15
C GLN A 89 1.75 1.31 15.33
N LEU A 90 0.61 1.99 15.13
CA LEU A 90 -0.49 1.96 16.08
C LEU A 90 -1.04 0.54 16.24
N ASP A 91 -1.30 0.14 17.46
CA ASP A 91 -2.13 -1.02 17.73
C ASP A 91 -3.61 -0.65 17.53
N ILE A 92 -4.12 -0.91 16.32
CA ILE A 92 -5.50 -0.56 15.96
C ILE A 92 -6.55 -1.31 16.81
N SER A 93 -6.21 -2.46 17.38
CA SER A 93 -7.11 -3.19 18.29
C SER A 93 -7.33 -2.45 19.61
N ARG A 94 -6.43 -1.51 19.94
CA ARG A 94 -6.45 -0.70 21.15
C ARG A 94 -6.74 0.78 20.90
N MET A 95 -7.27 1.12 19.71
CA MET A 95 -7.61 2.51 19.37
C MET A 95 -8.60 3.16 20.34
N SER A 96 -9.45 2.40 21.01
CA SER A 96 -10.35 2.88 22.07
C SER A 96 -9.62 3.39 23.31
N GLU A 97 -8.34 3.06 23.49
CA GLU A 97 -7.50 3.54 24.58
C GLU A 97 -6.84 4.91 24.27
N ALA A 98 -7.02 5.42 23.06
CA ALA A 98 -6.49 6.72 22.67
C ALA A 98 -6.96 7.82 23.63
N ARG A 99 -6.01 8.55 24.21
CA ARG A 99 -6.33 9.65 25.15
C ARG A 99 -6.88 10.88 24.42
N ASN A 100 -6.41 11.08 23.21
CA ASN A 100 -6.88 12.17 22.36
C ASN A 100 -6.65 11.83 20.89
N VAL A 101 -7.67 12.05 20.07
CA VAL A 101 -7.58 11.99 18.60
C VAL A 101 -7.90 13.39 18.11
N LEU A 102 -6.86 14.12 17.74
CA LEU A 102 -6.99 15.48 17.22
C LEU A 102 -7.48 15.44 15.76
N PRO A 103 -8.10 16.53 15.29
CA PRO A 103 -8.38 16.70 13.86
C PRO A 103 -7.14 16.43 12.99
N ALA A 104 -7.35 16.16 11.70
CA ALA A 104 -6.29 15.96 10.72
C ALA A 104 -5.37 14.74 10.96
N GLY A 105 -5.76 13.77 11.82
CA GLY A 105 -5.01 12.51 11.95
C GLY A 105 -3.79 12.60 12.86
N VAL A 106 -3.88 13.32 13.96
CA VAL A 106 -2.89 13.29 15.05
C VAL A 106 -3.45 12.47 16.20
N TRP A 107 -2.69 11.45 16.64
CA TRP A 107 -3.08 10.55 17.74
C TRP A 107 -2.10 10.67 18.91
N ILE A 108 -2.64 10.92 20.10
CA ILE A 108 -1.86 11.06 21.34
C ILE A 108 -2.21 9.93 22.29
N GLY A 109 -1.16 9.28 22.81
CA GLY A 109 -1.30 8.22 23.82
C GLY A 109 -1.96 6.94 23.31
N VAL A 110 -1.97 6.71 21.98
CA VAL A 110 -2.40 5.44 21.39
C VAL A 110 -1.28 4.43 21.57
N PRO A 111 -1.56 3.22 22.07
CA PRO A 111 -0.55 2.18 22.17
C PRO A 111 0.04 1.83 20.81
N LEU A 112 1.34 1.62 20.79
CA LEU A 112 2.05 1.06 19.62
C LEU A 112 2.05 -0.47 19.70
N MET A 113 2.18 -1.12 18.55
CA MET A 113 2.31 -2.58 18.48
C MET A 113 3.52 -3.04 19.29
N ALA A 114 3.30 -4.00 20.21
CA ALA A 114 4.33 -4.47 21.13
C ALA A 114 5.54 -5.16 20.45
N ASN A 115 5.33 -5.74 19.26
CA ASN A 115 6.36 -6.38 18.44
C ASN A 115 6.97 -5.45 17.38
N GLY A 116 6.58 -4.16 17.37
CA GLY A 116 7.10 -3.18 16.43
C GLY A 116 8.58 -2.85 16.67
N SER A 117 9.31 -2.61 15.61
CA SER A 117 10.73 -2.26 15.64
C SER A 117 11.04 -1.10 14.70
N GLU A 118 12.05 -0.33 15.02
CA GLU A 118 12.61 0.61 14.06
C GLU A 118 13.52 -0.10 13.03
N ASP A 119 14.14 -1.22 13.39
CA ASP A 119 14.87 -2.09 12.46
C ASP A 119 13.90 -3.04 11.76
N CYS A 120 13.22 -2.56 10.74
CA CYS A 120 12.08 -3.24 10.12
C CYS A 120 12.13 -3.27 8.58
N LEU A 121 13.09 -2.62 7.93
CA LEU A 121 13.10 -2.42 6.48
C LEU A 121 13.48 -3.69 5.72
N SER A 122 12.54 -4.60 5.61
CA SER A 122 12.70 -5.89 4.92
C SER A 122 11.58 -6.16 3.92
N VAL A 123 11.91 -6.95 2.88
CA VAL A 123 10.96 -7.50 1.90
C VAL A 123 10.79 -9.00 2.10
N ASN A 124 9.64 -9.51 1.68
CA ASN A 124 9.33 -10.93 1.60
C ASN A 124 8.92 -11.28 0.17
N VAL A 125 9.32 -12.44 -0.31
CA VAL A 125 9.07 -12.91 -1.69
C VAL A 125 8.45 -14.30 -1.66
N TRP A 126 7.35 -14.47 -2.38
CA TRP A 126 6.75 -15.77 -2.74
C TRP A 126 6.95 -15.97 -4.23
N THR A 127 7.47 -17.08 -4.64
CA THR A 127 7.75 -17.33 -6.05
C THR A 127 7.36 -18.75 -6.47
N PRO A 128 6.82 -18.92 -7.69
CA PRO A 128 6.55 -20.24 -8.25
C PRO A 128 7.81 -21.10 -8.23
N GLU A 129 7.62 -22.42 -8.11
CA GLU A 129 8.72 -23.40 -8.14
C GLU A 129 9.64 -23.23 -9.35
N ARG A 130 9.07 -22.94 -10.51
CA ARG A 130 9.78 -22.81 -11.79
C ARG A 130 9.50 -21.47 -12.47
N ALA A 131 9.63 -20.37 -11.72
CA ALA A 131 9.43 -19.03 -12.26
C ALA A 131 10.53 -18.68 -13.28
N ARG A 132 10.11 -18.18 -14.44
CA ARG A 132 11.00 -17.59 -15.46
C ARG A 132 10.33 -16.36 -16.05
N ARG A 133 10.86 -15.16 -15.76
CA ARG A 133 10.28 -13.89 -16.17
C ARG A 133 8.78 -13.78 -15.84
N ALA A 134 8.41 -14.27 -14.66
CA ALA A 134 7.03 -14.21 -14.16
C ALA A 134 6.65 -12.76 -13.86
N PRO A 135 5.37 -12.36 -14.06
CA PRO A 135 4.88 -11.07 -13.60
C PRO A 135 5.12 -10.93 -12.10
N VAL A 136 5.35 -9.71 -11.66
CA VAL A 136 5.63 -9.39 -10.24
C VAL A 136 4.51 -8.50 -9.70
N MET A 137 4.01 -8.83 -8.52
CA MET A 137 3.11 -7.97 -7.75
C MET A 137 3.82 -7.52 -6.48
N VAL A 138 3.94 -6.21 -6.27
CA VAL A 138 4.48 -5.61 -5.05
C VAL A 138 3.33 -4.98 -4.27
N TYR A 139 3.07 -5.48 -3.07
CA TYR A 139 1.87 -5.13 -2.31
C TYR A 139 2.18 -4.24 -1.10
N PHE A 140 1.38 -3.19 -0.94
CA PHE A 140 1.44 -2.18 0.11
C PHE A 140 0.27 -2.39 1.07
N TYR A 141 0.57 -2.73 2.32
CA TYR A 141 -0.46 -2.91 3.33
C TYR A 141 -1.09 -1.58 3.79
N GLY A 142 -2.28 -1.66 4.37
CA GLY A 142 -3.00 -0.52 4.93
C GLY A 142 -2.55 -0.13 6.34
N ALA A 143 -3.16 0.89 6.91
CA ALA A 143 -2.88 1.35 8.26
C ALA A 143 -3.10 0.23 9.30
N GLY A 144 -2.21 0.14 10.29
CA GLY A 144 -2.22 -0.91 11.30
C GLY A 144 -1.80 -2.29 10.78
N GLY A 145 -1.38 -2.37 9.50
CA GLY A 145 -0.87 -3.60 8.90
C GLY A 145 0.65 -3.72 9.00
N SER A 146 1.15 -4.93 8.79
CA SER A 146 2.57 -5.24 8.64
C SER A 146 2.74 -6.41 7.68
N ALA A 147 3.92 -6.52 7.06
CA ALA A 147 4.17 -7.50 5.99
C ALA A 147 4.09 -8.97 6.45
N ASP A 148 4.12 -9.23 7.75
CA ASP A 148 4.02 -10.56 8.36
C ASP A 148 2.58 -11.00 8.67
N MET A 149 1.58 -10.11 8.51
CA MET A 149 0.19 -10.46 8.77
C MET A 149 -0.33 -11.54 7.81
N PRO A 150 -1.13 -12.50 8.29
CA PRO A 150 -1.65 -13.61 7.49
C PRO A 150 -2.42 -13.18 6.22
N TYR A 151 -3.05 -12.01 6.26
CA TYR A 151 -3.81 -11.45 5.13
C TYR A 151 -2.95 -11.23 3.88
N TRP A 152 -1.65 -10.94 4.06
CA TRP A 152 -0.74 -10.59 2.97
C TRP A 152 0.11 -11.77 2.50
N ASN A 153 -0.33 -13.01 2.75
CA ASN A 153 0.36 -14.20 2.26
C ASN A 153 0.20 -14.33 0.75
N GLY A 154 1.30 -14.24 0.02
CA GLY A 154 1.32 -14.24 -1.45
C GLY A 154 1.34 -15.62 -2.10
N ALA A 155 1.14 -16.71 -1.35
CA ALA A 155 1.30 -18.07 -1.87
C ALA A 155 0.33 -18.38 -3.02
N ALA A 156 -0.92 -17.92 -2.97
CA ALA A 156 -1.88 -18.13 -4.05
C ALA A 156 -1.44 -17.43 -5.34
N PHE A 157 -1.00 -16.19 -5.26
CA PHE A 157 -0.41 -15.49 -6.41
C PHE A 157 0.78 -16.27 -7.02
N ALA A 158 1.64 -16.82 -6.15
CA ALA A 158 2.78 -17.59 -6.60
C ALA A 158 2.36 -18.94 -7.24
N ARG A 159 1.39 -19.65 -6.67
CA ARG A 159 0.80 -20.85 -7.31
C ARG A 159 0.24 -20.53 -8.69
N ASP A 160 -0.35 -19.35 -8.84
CA ASP A 160 -0.89 -18.86 -10.12
C ASP A 160 0.16 -18.16 -10.99
N GLY A 161 1.44 -18.35 -10.72
CA GLY A 161 2.53 -17.94 -11.59
C GLY A 161 2.90 -16.46 -11.54
N VAL A 162 2.54 -15.73 -10.46
CA VAL A 162 2.94 -14.36 -10.18
C VAL A 162 3.94 -14.34 -9.04
N VAL A 163 5.12 -13.76 -9.21
CA VAL A 163 6.03 -13.51 -8.10
C VAL A 163 5.41 -12.42 -7.24
N PHE A 164 5.12 -12.75 -5.99
CA PHE A 164 4.52 -11.81 -5.05
C PHE A 164 5.58 -11.27 -4.08
N VAL A 165 5.53 -9.97 -3.81
CA VAL A 165 6.43 -9.27 -2.90
C VAL A 165 5.59 -8.41 -1.98
N ASN A 166 5.79 -8.51 -0.67
CA ASN A 166 5.39 -7.49 0.28
C ASN A 166 6.60 -7.00 1.10
N PHE A 167 6.45 -5.92 1.80
CA PHE A 167 7.58 -5.33 2.54
C PHE A 167 7.09 -4.42 3.66
N ASN A 168 7.93 -4.25 4.68
CA ASN A 168 7.71 -3.27 5.72
C ASN A 168 8.28 -1.92 5.29
N TYR A 169 7.62 -0.84 5.66
CA TYR A 169 8.06 0.54 5.47
C TYR A 169 7.70 1.36 6.70
N ARG A 170 8.51 2.37 7.02
CA ARG A 170 8.22 3.26 8.14
C ARG A 170 6.88 3.94 7.95
N TYR A 171 6.11 4.06 9.02
CA TYR A 171 4.76 4.60 8.98
C TYR A 171 4.53 5.61 10.11
N LEU A 172 3.51 6.48 10.01
CA LEU A 172 3.21 7.52 10.99
C LEU A 172 4.48 8.30 11.39
N THR A 173 4.65 8.64 12.67
CA THR A 173 5.80 9.44 13.14
C THR A 173 7.15 8.80 12.85
N GLN A 174 7.25 7.48 12.78
CA GLN A 174 8.48 6.82 12.32
C GLN A 174 8.79 7.14 10.85
N GLY A 175 7.76 7.19 9.99
CA GLY A 175 7.87 7.40 8.54
C GLY A 175 7.58 8.83 8.08
N ARG A 176 6.95 9.65 8.92
CA ARG A 176 6.50 11.00 8.60
C ARG A 176 6.84 11.93 9.76
N PHE A 177 7.97 12.57 9.65
CA PHE A 177 8.40 13.53 10.66
C PHE A 177 9.25 14.62 10.02
N ALA A 178 8.90 15.87 10.25
CA ALA A 178 9.65 17.03 9.82
C ALA A 178 9.99 17.90 11.03
N HIS A 179 11.16 18.46 11.05
CA HIS A 179 11.59 19.45 12.04
C HIS A 179 12.71 20.30 11.45
N PRO A 180 12.80 21.62 11.72
CA PRO A 180 13.85 22.47 11.16
C PRO A 180 15.29 21.97 11.42
N ALA A 181 15.51 21.28 12.56
CA ALA A 181 16.82 20.70 12.87
C ALA A 181 17.21 19.55 11.91
N LEU A 182 16.24 18.75 11.44
CA LEU A 182 16.50 17.68 10.47
C LEU A 182 16.71 18.26 9.07
N THR A 183 15.92 19.25 8.68
CA THR A 183 16.06 19.94 7.40
C THR A 183 17.42 20.61 7.25
N ARG A 184 17.96 21.23 8.33
CA ARG A 184 19.28 21.86 8.32
C ARG A 184 20.45 20.90 8.06
N ILE A 185 20.31 19.64 8.44
CA ILE A 185 21.36 18.62 8.24
C ILE A 185 21.17 17.78 6.99
N ALA A 186 20.03 17.93 6.29
CA ALA A 186 19.76 17.22 5.05
C ALA A 186 20.68 17.69 3.93
N LYS A 187 21.11 16.77 3.07
CA LYS A 187 21.93 17.11 1.89
C LYS A 187 21.11 17.91 0.87
N PRO A 188 21.76 18.72 0.04
CA PRO A 188 21.08 19.40 -1.05
C PRO A 188 20.28 18.40 -1.93
N ASN A 189 19.03 18.75 -2.25
CA ASN A 189 18.11 17.94 -3.08
C ASN A 189 17.73 16.55 -2.52
N GLU A 190 18.13 16.23 -1.28
CA GLU A 190 17.68 15.04 -0.58
C GLU A 190 16.24 15.27 -0.08
N PRO A 191 15.29 14.32 -0.26
CA PRO A 191 13.98 14.42 0.35
C PRO A 191 14.05 14.55 1.87
N LEU A 192 13.11 15.28 2.48
CA LEU A 192 13.28 15.80 3.84
C LEU A 192 12.54 14.99 4.91
N SER A 193 11.35 14.47 4.64
CA SER A 193 10.45 14.08 5.73
C SER A 193 9.44 12.98 5.40
N ARG A 194 9.31 12.60 4.12
CA ARG A 194 8.47 11.49 3.67
C ARG A 194 9.28 10.21 3.59
N PHE A 195 9.78 9.76 4.76
CA PHE A 195 10.61 8.55 4.86
C PHE A 195 9.82 7.30 4.49
N ASP A 196 8.49 7.27 4.72
CA ASP A 196 7.58 6.25 4.23
C ASP A 196 7.68 6.07 2.71
N THR A 197 7.56 7.14 1.94
CA THR A 197 7.64 7.12 0.48
C THR A 197 9.06 6.82 0.00
N MET A 198 10.08 7.28 0.72
CA MET A 198 11.48 6.95 0.41
C MET A 198 11.76 5.45 0.59
N ASP A 199 11.23 4.84 1.66
CA ASP A 199 11.34 3.40 1.90
C ASP A 199 10.63 2.59 0.80
N GLN A 200 9.43 3.03 0.40
CA GLN A 200 8.67 2.43 -0.70
C GLN A 200 9.47 2.49 -2.03
N LEU A 201 10.08 3.63 -2.33
CA LEU A 201 10.97 3.76 -3.49
C LEU A 201 12.20 2.86 -3.38
N ALA A 202 12.78 2.72 -2.19
CA ALA A 202 13.93 1.84 -1.97
C ALA A 202 13.56 0.36 -2.16
N ALA A 203 12.40 -0.07 -1.64
CA ALA A 203 11.89 -1.42 -1.85
C ALA A 203 11.62 -1.70 -3.35
N LEU A 204 11.02 -0.75 -4.08
CA LEU A 204 10.80 -0.89 -5.52
C LEU A 204 12.13 -0.96 -6.32
N ARG A 205 13.16 -0.21 -5.93
CA ARG A 205 14.51 -0.32 -6.52
C ARG A 205 15.12 -1.67 -6.20
N TRP A 206 14.95 -2.16 -4.97
CA TRP A 206 15.39 -3.51 -4.60
C TRP A 206 14.73 -4.57 -5.49
N VAL A 207 13.43 -4.44 -5.78
CA VAL A 207 12.71 -5.33 -6.73
C VAL A 207 13.34 -5.25 -8.12
N GLN A 208 13.55 -4.05 -8.67
CA GLN A 208 14.21 -3.89 -9.98
C GLN A 208 15.57 -4.56 -10.03
N ASP A 209 16.32 -4.47 -8.96
CA ASP A 209 17.70 -4.96 -8.86
C ASP A 209 17.82 -6.47 -8.65
N ASN A 210 16.84 -7.11 -7.99
CA ASN A 210 17.01 -8.46 -7.46
C ASN A 210 15.93 -9.46 -7.89
N ILE A 211 14.74 -9.02 -8.33
CA ILE A 211 13.60 -9.93 -8.49
C ILE A 211 13.81 -10.97 -9.58
N ALA A 212 14.69 -10.71 -10.55
CA ALA A 212 15.05 -11.67 -11.58
C ALA A 212 15.72 -12.93 -10.99
N ALA A 213 16.44 -12.81 -9.88
CA ALA A 213 17.05 -13.96 -9.17
C ALA A 213 15.99 -14.90 -8.58
N PHE A 214 14.79 -14.40 -8.31
CA PHE A 214 13.63 -15.17 -7.86
C PHE A 214 12.72 -15.62 -9.01
N GLY A 215 13.13 -15.36 -10.26
CA GLY A 215 12.38 -15.72 -11.47
C GLY A 215 11.33 -14.70 -11.89
N GLY A 216 11.26 -13.53 -11.25
CA GLY A 216 10.37 -12.44 -11.63
C GLY A 216 10.90 -11.61 -12.81
N ASP A 217 10.00 -10.91 -13.50
CA ASP A 217 10.36 -9.97 -14.57
C ASP A 217 10.34 -8.52 -14.05
N PRO A 218 11.51 -7.86 -13.88
CA PRO A 218 11.55 -6.46 -13.43
C PRO A 218 10.87 -5.49 -14.41
N GLN A 219 10.63 -5.90 -15.67
CA GLN A 219 9.89 -5.10 -16.64
C GLN A 219 8.37 -5.34 -16.59
N ASN A 220 7.90 -6.24 -15.72
CA ASN A 220 6.48 -6.57 -15.57
C ASN A 220 6.03 -6.48 -14.11
N VAL A 221 6.33 -5.35 -13.45
CA VAL A 221 6.01 -5.07 -12.05
C VAL A 221 4.66 -4.34 -11.95
N THR A 222 3.77 -4.87 -11.13
CA THR A 222 2.52 -4.22 -10.68
C THR A 222 2.69 -3.79 -9.22
N ILE A 223 2.40 -2.54 -8.90
CA ILE A 223 2.24 -2.11 -7.51
C ILE A 223 0.76 -2.20 -7.15
N ALA A 224 0.45 -2.74 -5.99
CA ALA A 224 -0.92 -2.91 -5.51
C ALA A 224 -1.02 -2.57 -4.02
N GLY A 225 -2.19 -2.14 -3.56
CA GLY A 225 -2.36 -1.88 -2.13
C GLY A 225 -3.76 -1.46 -1.74
N VAL A 226 -4.08 -1.68 -0.46
CA VAL A 226 -5.38 -1.40 0.13
C VAL A 226 -5.32 -0.23 1.11
N SER A 227 -6.40 0.57 1.18
CA SER A 227 -6.52 1.62 2.19
C SER A 227 -5.35 2.63 2.14
N ALA A 228 -4.61 2.80 3.24
CA ALA A 228 -3.38 3.61 3.27
C ALA A 228 -2.31 3.09 2.29
N GLY A 229 -2.25 1.77 2.03
CA GLY A 229 -1.40 1.19 0.99
C GLY A 229 -1.88 1.56 -0.42
N GLY A 230 -3.18 1.57 -0.66
CA GLY A 230 -3.78 2.09 -1.90
C GLY A 230 -3.48 3.58 -2.10
N ALA A 231 -3.57 4.37 -1.02
CA ALA A 231 -3.15 5.77 -1.02
C ALA A 231 -1.66 5.93 -1.34
N ALA A 232 -0.79 5.06 -0.81
CA ALA A 232 0.64 5.05 -1.13
C ALA A 232 0.88 4.76 -2.63
N VAL A 233 0.13 3.81 -3.22
CA VAL A 233 0.18 3.54 -4.66
C VAL A 233 -0.21 4.79 -5.46
N LEU A 234 -1.30 5.47 -5.10
CA LEU A 234 -1.71 6.73 -5.77
C LEU A 234 -0.64 7.82 -5.65
N GLN A 235 -0.01 7.95 -4.49
CA GLN A 235 1.08 8.91 -4.31
C GLN A 235 2.29 8.57 -5.18
N LEU A 236 2.69 7.29 -5.24
CA LEU A 236 3.81 6.85 -6.08
C LEU A 236 3.58 7.15 -7.56
N LEU A 237 2.32 7.16 -8.02
CA LEU A 237 1.99 7.62 -9.38
C LEU A 237 2.31 9.11 -9.60
N THR A 238 2.45 9.90 -8.53
CA THR A 238 2.76 11.34 -8.60
C THR A 238 4.21 11.69 -8.28
N VAL A 239 5.03 10.70 -7.94
CA VAL A 239 6.46 10.86 -7.61
C VAL A 239 7.31 10.62 -8.85
N PRO A 240 8.00 11.62 -9.41
CA PRO A 240 8.81 11.43 -10.63
C PRO A 240 9.90 10.35 -10.48
N ARG A 241 10.47 10.21 -9.28
CA ARG A 241 11.50 9.21 -8.96
C ARG A 241 10.99 7.77 -8.99
N ALA A 242 9.67 7.55 -9.04
CA ALA A 242 9.04 6.23 -9.17
C ALA A 242 8.89 5.78 -10.63
N LYS A 243 9.06 6.71 -11.60
CA LYS A 243 8.93 6.40 -13.03
C LYS A 243 9.89 5.29 -13.45
N GLY A 244 9.35 4.24 -14.05
CA GLY A 244 10.11 3.08 -14.53
C GLY A 244 10.29 1.96 -13.50
N LEU A 245 9.95 2.18 -12.21
CA LEU A 245 10.05 1.14 -11.17
C LEU A 245 8.88 0.15 -11.23
N PHE A 246 7.78 0.51 -11.88
CA PHE A 246 6.62 -0.35 -12.12
C PHE A 246 5.99 -0.04 -13.47
N ARG A 247 5.10 -0.93 -13.92
CA ARG A 247 4.41 -0.85 -15.21
C ARG A 247 2.89 -0.85 -15.08
N LYS A 248 2.34 -1.14 -13.90
CA LYS A 248 0.90 -1.23 -13.61
C LYS A 248 0.64 -0.86 -12.15
N ALA A 249 -0.56 -0.41 -11.86
CA ALA A 249 -0.99 -0.07 -10.50
C ALA A 249 -2.39 -0.63 -10.20
N ALA A 250 -2.60 -1.16 -9.00
CA ALA A 250 -3.91 -1.56 -8.49
C ALA A 250 -4.16 -0.88 -7.14
N VAL A 251 -5.33 -0.28 -6.98
CA VAL A 251 -5.71 0.53 -5.82
C VAL A 251 -7.01 0.00 -5.26
N GLU A 252 -6.95 -0.54 -4.05
CA GLU A 252 -8.06 -1.14 -3.33
C GLU A 252 -8.48 -0.19 -2.22
N SER A 253 -9.66 0.42 -2.35
CA SER A 253 -10.20 1.37 -1.36
C SER A 253 -9.17 2.41 -0.89
N GLY A 254 -8.34 2.91 -1.82
CA GLY A 254 -7.33 3.94 -1.53
C GLY A 254 -7.99 5.29 -1.33
N VAL A 255 -7.74 5.94 -0.19
CA VAL A 255 -8.21 7.31 0.08
C VAL A 255 -7.53 8.27 -0.89
N GLY A 256 -8.28 9.11 -1.57
CA GLY A 256 -7.83 9.74 -2.81
C GLY A 256 -7.84 11.25 -2.94
N TRP A 257 -8.56 12.02 -2.13
CA TRP A 257 -8.46 13.49 -2.13
C TRP A 257 -7.74 13.97 -0.88
N TRP A 258 -6.67 14.72 -1.07
CA TRP A 258 -5.90 15.22 0.03
C TRP A 258 -5.69 16.72 -0.07
N SER A 259 -6.14 17.45 0.96
CA SER A 259 -5.52 18.68 1.39
C SER A 259 -4.35 18.31 2.28
N GLY A 260 -3.30 19.10 2.28
CA GLY A 260 -2.13 18.80 3.08
C GLY A 260 -1.34 20.04 3.46
N LEU A 261 -0.39 19.86 4.34
CA LEU A 261 0.55 20.89 4.73
C LEU A 261 1.76 20.90 3.79
N SER A 262 2.34 22.06 3.57
CA SER A 262 3.67 22.18 2.97
C SER A 262 4.72 21.64 3.92
N GLN A 263 5.92 21.38 3.40
CA GLN A 263 7.07 20.97 4.23
C GLN A 263 7.31 21.91 5.43
N ALA A 264 7.28 23.23 5.19
CA ALA A 264 7.51 24.22 6.22
C ALA A 264 6.43 24.24 7.30
N GLU A 265 5.17 24.04 6.93
CA GLU A 265 4.06 23.94 7.89
C GLU A 265 4.13 22.63 8.67
N PHE A 266 4.50 21.53 8.01
CA PHE A 266 4.66 20.26 8.72
C PHE A 266 5.87 20.26 9.67
N GLU A 267 6.90 21.06 9.42
CA GLU A 267 7.96 21.31 10.40
C GLU A 267 7.43 21.95 11.69
N GLN A 268 6.41 22.81 11.60
CA GLN A 268 5.76 23.37 12.80
C GLN A 268 5.03 22.29 13.59
N VAL A 269 4.35 21.35 12.91
CA VAL A 269 3.74 20.17 13.55
C VAL A 269 4.81 19.35 14.27
N GLY A 270 5.96 19.13 13.66
CA GLY A 270 7.09 18.42 14.28
C GLY A 270 7.69 19.15 15.48
N VAL A 271 7.73 20.49 15.46
CA VAL A 271 8.12 21.28 16.64
C VAL A 271 7.11 21.10 17.77
N LEU A 272 5.80 21.13 17.47
CA LEU A 272 4.75 20.87 18.47
C LEU A 272 4.88 19.46 19.05
N ALA A 273 5.14 18.45 18.21
CA ALA A 273 5.36 17.08 18.65
C ALA A 273 6.59 16.93 19.55
N ALA A 274 7.68 17.62 19.22
CA ALA A 274 8.89 17.65 20.05
C ALA A 274 8.64 18.29 21.42
N VAL A 275 7.92 19.41 21.45
CA VAL A 275 7.53 20.09 22.70
C VAL A 275 6.62 19.22 23.55
N HIS A 276 5.64 18.54 22.93
CA HIS A 276 4.78 17.56 23.61
C HIS A 276 5.59 16.44 24.29
N ALA A 277 6.66 15.99 23.65
CA ALA A 277 7.59 14.99 24.19
C ALA A 277 8.62 15.58 25.19
N GLY A 278 8.46 16.84 25.63
CA GLY A 278 9.30 17.48 26.62
C GLY A 278 10.59 18.10 26.09
N LEU A 279 10.76 18.21 24.77
CA LEU A 279 11.93 18.84 24.17
C LEU A 279 11.73 20.37 24.00
N PRO A 280 12.81 21.17 23.94
CA PRO A 280 12.71 22.58 23.61
C PRO A 280 12.33 22.78 22.12
N LYS A 281 11.69 23.89 21.77
CA LYS A 281 11.31 24.24 20.39
C LYS A 281 12.47 24.21 19.39
N ASN A 282 13.69 24.49 19.87
CA ASN A 282 14.92 24.50 19.08
C ASN A 282 15.75 23.22 19.27
N ALA A 283 15.11 22.10 19.60
CA ALA A 283 15.78 20.81 19.78
C ALA A 283 16.73 20.49 18.62
N THR A 284 17.86 19.86 18.91
CA THR A 284 18.80 19.39 17.89
C THR A 284 18.32 18.06 17.27
N ALA A 285 18.90 17.70 16.14
CA ALA A 285 18.60 16.41 15.51
C ALA A 285 18.94 15.20 16.41
N GLU A 286 20.00 15.31 17.22
CA GLU A 286 20.41 14.29 18.18
C GLU A 286 19.39 14.14 19.30
N GLN A 287 18.91 15.27 19.87
CA GLN A 287 17.88 15.27 20.89
C GLN A 287 16.58 14.64 20.37
N LEU A 288 16.15 15.02 19.16
CA LEU A 288 14.98 14.44 18.52
C LEU A 288 15.12 12.92 18.35
N ARG A 289 16.26 12.46 17.86
CA ARG A 289 16.53 11.03 17.64
C ARG A 289 16.67 10.21 18.91
N ALA A 290 16.92 10.84 20.03
CA ALA A 290 17.01 10.19 21.35
C ALA A 290 15.64 9.95 22.01
N VAL A 291 14.58 10.64 21.56
CA VAL A 291 13.24 10.48 22.13
C VAL A 291 12.64 9.13 21.74
N PRO A 292 12.07 8.36 22.68
CA PRO A 292 11.31 7.15 22.35
C PRO A 292 10.12 7.47 21.42
N LEU A 293 9.83 6.60 20.45
CA LEU A 293 8.74 6.85 19.48
C LEU A 293 7.35 6.91 20.12
N ASP A 294 7.15 6.19 21.21
CA ASP A 294 5.90 6.15 21.99
C ASP A 294 5.67 7.42 22.84
N ALA A 295 6.74 8.19 23.09
CA ALA A 295 6.63 9.50 23.73
C ALA A 295 6.17 10.61 22.76
N LEU A 296 6.19 10.34 21.45
CA LEU A 296 5.77 11.29 20.42
C LEU A 296 4.31 11.06 20.01
N PRO A 297 3.55 12.14 19.69
CA PRO A 297 2.29 11.98 18.98
C PRO A 297 2.48 11.23 17.68
N GLN A 298 1.51 10.38 17.31
CA GLN A 298 1.55 9.67 16.04
C GLN A 298 0.90 10.52 14.95
N LEU A 299 1.69 10.88 13.93
CA LEU A 299 1.35 11.85 12.92
C LEU A 299 0.86 11.16 11.63
N GLY A 300 -0.46 11.13 11.44
CA GLY A 300 -1.09 10.71 10.18
C GLY A 300 -1.41 11.87 9.23
N VAL A 301 -1.04 13.08 9.60
CA VAL A 301 -1.30 14.31 8.83
C VAL A 301 -0.75 14.18 7.41
N TRP A 302 -1.55 14.63 6.44
CA TRP A 302 -1.12 14.73 5.06
C TRP A 302 -0.25 15.97 4.84
N PHE A 303 0.89 15.77 4.20
CA PHE A 303 1.78 16.84 3.77
C PHE A 303 2.61 16.37 2.57
N TRP A 304 3.20 17.30 1.84
CA TRP A 304 4.10 16.99 0.74
C TRP A 304 5.48 17.57 1.00
N ASP A 305 6.49 16.73 0.75
CA ASP A 305 7.90 17.11 0.67
C ASP A 305 8.15 17.58 -0.76
N ASP A 306 8.39 18.87 -0.96
CA ASP A 306 8.56 19.51 -2.27
C ASP A 306 9.76 18.97 -3.09
N ARG A 307 10.73 18.32 -2.42
CA ARG A 307 11.85 17.64 -3.10
C ARG A 307 11.47 16.23 -3.60
N LEU A 308 10.34 15.71 -3.18
CA LEU A 308 9.83 14.40 -3.56
C LEU A 308 8.59 14.50 -4.46
N PHE A 309 7.68 15.42 -4.10
CA PHE A 309 6.44 15.69 -4.82
C PHE A 309 6.49 17.09 -5.42
N PRO A 310 6.49 17.25 -6.76
CA PRO A 310 6.51 18.58 -7.39
C PRO A 310 5.26 19.42 -7.10
N LEU A 311 4.13 18.74 -6.84
CA LEU A 311 2.83 19.29 -6.45
C LEU A 311 2.13 18.28 -5.52
N PRO A 312 1.13 18.70 -4.75
CA PRO A 312 0.25 17.78 -4.04
C PRO A 312 -0.32 16.71 -4.99
N PRO A 313 -0.47 15.43 -4.54
CA PRO A 313 -0.95 14.35 -5.41
C PRO A 313 -2.26 14.66 -6.16
N THR A 314 -3.24 15.29 -5.48
CA THR A 314 -4.50 15.72 -6.11
C THR A 314 -4.25 16.67 -7.29
N GLU A 315 -3.35 17.63 -7.14
CA GLU A 315 -2.99 18.57 -8.21
C GLU A 315 -2.19 17.91 -9.33
N MET A 316 -1.33 16.93 -9.02
CA MET A 316 -0.61 16.14 -10.03
C MET A 316 -1.57 15.39 -10.95
N PHE A 317 -2.61 14.75 -10.38
CA PHE A 317 -3.66 14.09 -11.17
C PHE A 317 -4.46 15.11 -12.00
N ALA A 318 -4.91 16.21 -11.38
CA ALA A 318 -5.66 17.26 -12.08
C ALA A 318 -4.88 17.88 -13.25
N ALA A 319 -3.57 18.00 -13.11
CA ALA A 319 -2.67 18.52 -14.15
C ALA A 319 -2.27 17.48 -15.22
N GLY A 320 -2.74 16.22 -15.12
CA GLY A 320 -2.35 15.14 -16.03
C GLY A 320 -0.87 14.77 -15.97
N ARG A 321 -0.21 15.00 -14.83
CA ARG A 321 1.23 14.78 -14.60
C ARG A 321 1.55 13.50 -13.83
N ALA A 322 0.53 12.71 -13.48
CA ALA A 322 0.72 11.39 -12.88
C ALA A 322 1.39 10.42 -13.87
N ILE A 323 2.09 9.41 -13.35
CA ILE A 323 2.71 8.37 -14.18
C ILE A 323 1.60 7.57 -14.85
N ASP A 324 1.61 7.56 -16.19
CA ASP A 324 0.62 6.89 -17.02
C ASP A 324 0.96 5.40 -17.18
N VAL A 325 0.20 4.55 -16.48
CA VAL A 325 0.28 3.09 -16.52
C VAL A 325 -1.12 2.48 -16.41
N PRO A 326 -1.35 1.25 -16.87
CA PRO A 326 -2.62 0.56 -16.63
C PRO A 326 -2.97 0.59 -15.13
N LEU A 327 -4.21 1.01 -14.83
CA LEU A 327 -4.71 1.23 -13.48
C LEU A 327 -5.96 0.40 -13.22
N LEU A 328 -5.94 -0.41 -12.16
CA LEU A 328 -7.12 -1.03 -11.57
C LEU A 328 -7.44 -0.28 -10.28
N ILE A 329 -8.64 0.30 -10.17
CA ILE A 329 -9.00 1.11 -9.01
C ILE A 329 -10.46 0.86 -8.62
N GLY A 330 -10.77 0.86 -7.33
CA GLY A 330 -12.14 0.68 -6.90
C GLY A 330 -12.32 0.74 -5.39
N TRP A 331 -13.51 0.35 -4.95
CA TRP A 331 -13.95 0.47 -3.56
C TRP A 331 -14.91 -0.63 -3.15
N ASN A 332 -15.14 -0.77 -1.84
CA ASN A 332 -16.09 -1.70 -1.25
C ASN A 332 -17.44 -1.03 -0.98
N SER A 333 -18.51 -1.82 -0.98
CA SER A 333 -19.88 -1.32 -0.80
C SER A 333 -20.13 -0.71 0.59
N PHE A 334 -19.30 -1.00 1.56
CA PHE A 334 -19.37 -0.46 2.91
C PHE A 334 -17.98 -0.03 3.43
N ASP A 335 -17.23 0.73 2.62
CA ASP A 335 -15.96 1.33 3.08
C ASP A 335 -16.16 2.30 4.25
N GLY A 336 -17.37 2.83 4.42
CA GLY A 336 -17.79 3.61 5.58
C GLY A 336 -17.61 2.91 6.92
N SER A 337 -17.46 1.57 6.93
CA SER A 337 -17.10 0.83 8.16
C SER A 337 -15.83 1.35 8.83
N SER A 338 -14.93 2.02 8.07
CA SER A 338 -13.72 2.66 8.60
C SER A 338 -14.00 3.90 9.46
N LEU A 339 -15.21 4.48 9.39
CA LEU A 339 -15.62 5.59 10.26
C LEU A 339 -15.77 5.14 11.72
N GLY A 340 -15.86 3.81 11.94
CA GLY A 340 -16.08 3.23 13.25
C GLY A 340 -17.56 3.28 13.69
N PRO A 341 -17.84 2.99 14.96
CA PRO A 341 -19.21 2.98 15.48
C PRO A 341 -19.81 4.39 15.50
N PRO A 342 -21.16 4.52 15.54
CA PRO A 342 -21.84 5.81 15.62
C PRO A 342 -21.36 6.69 16.75
N GLY A 343 -21.17 7.97 16.44
CA GLY A 343 -20.65 8.95 17.41
C GLY A 343 -20.37 10.32 16.79
N PRO A 344 -19.67 11.22 17.50
CA PRO A 344 -19.42 12.60 17.07
C PRO A 344 -18.78 12.73 15.68
N SER A 345 -18.01 11.74 15.23
CA SER A 345 -17.40 11.75 13.89
C SER A 345 -18.45 11.67 12.78
N HIS A 346 -19.57 10.96 13.02
CA HIS A 346 -20.69 10.85 12.08
C HIS A 346 -21.38 12.20 11.92
N ASP A 347 -21.70 12.86 13.04
CA ASP A 347 -22.36 14.16 13.03
C ASP A 347 -21.49 15.24 12.38
N LYS A 348 -20.19 15.25 12.68
CA LYS A 348 -19.23 16.16 12.04
C LYS A 348 -19.16 15.94 10.53
N LEU A 349 -19.12 14.68 10.08
CA LEU A 349 -19.09 14.37 8.65
C LEU A 349 -20.34 14.88 7.94
N ILE A 350 -21.53 14.62 8.50
CA ILE A 350 -22.79 15.10 7.92
C ILE A 350 -22.84 16.64 7.91
N ALA A 351 -22.47 17.28 9.02
CA ALA A 351 -22.54 18.73 9.18
C ALA A 351 -21.66 19.51 8.19
N ARG A 352 -20.52 18.94 7.79
CA ARG A 352 -19.63 19.57 6.81
C ARG A 352 -20.05 19.39 5.35
N MET A 353 -21.01 18.49 5.05
CA MET A 353 -21.42 18.23 3.68
C MET A 353 -22.34 19.34 3.15
N PRO A 354 -22.11 19.83 1.90
CA PRO A 354 -23.01 20.77 1.24
C PRO A 354 -24.42 20.18 1.08
N LEU A 355 -25.44 21.03 1.15
CA LEU A 355 -26.84 20.64 0.97
C LEU A 355 -27.08 19.95 -0.38
N SER A 356 -26.37 20.35 -1.43
CA SER A 356 -26.41 19.74 -2.76
C SER A 356 -25.95 18.27 -2.73
N VAL A 357 -24.93 17.95 -1.94
CA VAL A 357 -24.48 16.58 -1.71
C VAL A 357 -25.52 15.80 -0.91
N LEU A 358 -25.94 16.31 0.25
CA LEU A 358 -26.93 15.65 1.11
C LEU A 358 -28.23 15.33 0.38
N ALA A 359 -28.67 16.20 -0.54
CA ALA A 359 -29.89 16.01 -1.32
C ALA A 359 -29.85 14.73 -2.16
N THR A 360 -28.67 14.26 -2.59
CA THR A 360 -28.53 13.05 -3.43
C THR A 360 -28.70 11.74 -2.65
N TYR A 361 -28.69 11.80 -1.31
CA TYR A 361 -28.81 10.62 -0.43
C TYR A 361 -30.21 10.43 0.17
N ARG A 362 -31.13 11.39 -0.01
CA ARG A 362 -32.47 11.38 0.64
C ARG A 362 -33.29 10.11 0.38
N ALA A 363 -33.11 9.50 -0.78
CA ALA A 363 -33.85 8.28 -1.15
C ALA A 363 -33.18 6.99 -0.66
N GLU A 364 -31.89 7.03 -0.30
CA GLU A 364 -31.10 5.83 0.02
C GLU A 364 -30.88 5.63 1.52
N SER A 365 -30.74 6.73 2.28
CA SER A 365 -30.38 6.68 3.69
C SER A 365 -31.62 6.78 4.59
N GLN A 366 -31.90 5.71 5.33
CA GLN A 366 -33.06 5.66 6.26
C GLN A 366 -32.74 6.27 7.62
N THR A 367 -31.47 6.29 8.02
CA THR A 367 -30.98 6.81 9.29
C THR A 367 -29.80 7.77 9.09
N GLN A 368 -29.52 8.60 10.09
CA GLN A 368 -28.29 9.44 10.09
C GLN A 368 -27.01 8.61 10.05
N GLU A 369 -27.03 7.44 10.67
CA GLU A 369 -25.92 6.51 10.67
C GLU A 369 -25.66 5.98 9.26
N ASP A 370 -26.71 5.50 8.55
CA ASP A 370 -26.57 5.03 7.17
C ASP A 370 -26.07 6.15 6.24
N LEU A 371 -26.56 7.38 6.46
CA LEU A 371 -26.11 8.55 5.73
C LEU A 371 -24.62 8.80 5.95
N ALA A 372 -24.16 8.79 7.22
CA ALA A 372 -22.75 9.03 7.52
C ALA A 372 -21.83 7.99 6.88
N TYR A 373 -22.20 6.71 6.94
CA TYR A 373 -21.42 5.64 6.29
C TYR A 373 -21.39 5.75 4.77
N ALA A 374 -22.54 6.07 4.15
CA ALA A 374 -22.60 6.28 2.71
C ALA A 374 -21.77 7.50 2.27
N LEU A 375 -21.87 8.61 2.98
CA LEU A 375 -21.07 9.82 2.76
C LEU A 375 -19.57 9.52 2.89
N TRP A 376 -19.17 8.79 3.95
CA TRP A 376 -17.76 8.44 4.14
C TRP A 376 -17.22 7.60 2.98
N THR A 377 -17.96 6.56 2.57
CA THR A 377 -17.60 5.72 1.43
C THR A 377 -17.38 6.56 0.18
N ASP A 378 -18.32 7.46 -0.12
CA ASP A 378 -18.30 8.20 -1.36
C ASP A 378 -17.25 9.34 -1.34
N VAL A 379 -17.17 10.14 -0.27
CA VAL A 379 -16.25 11.29 -0.25
C VAL A 379 -14.79 10.86 -0.14
N HIS A 380 -14.49 9.79 0.60
CA HIS A 380 -13.09 9.40 0.83
C HIS A 380 -12.57 8.37 -0.18
N VAL A 381 -13.44 7.58 -0.80
CA VAL A 381 -13.00 6.47 -1.64
C VAL A 381 -13.64 6.47 -3.03
N ALA A 382 -14.97 6.40 -3.14
CA ALA A 382 -15.63 6.15 -4.42
C ALA A 382 -15.52 7.33 -5.39
N ALA A 383 -15.78 8.55 -4.94
CA ALA A 383 -15.67 9.75 -5.78
C ALA A 383 -14.22 10.03 -6.18
N PRO A 384 -13.21 9.96 -5.26
CA PRO A 384 -11.81 10.02 -5.66
C PRO A 384 -11.41 8.95 -6.66
N ALA A 385 -11.83 7.69 -6.48
CA ALA A 385 -11.50 6.60 -7.40
C ALA A 385 -12.06 6.88 -8.81
N ARG A 386 -13.34 7.27 -8.90
CA ARG A 386 -13.97 7.62 -10.18
C ARG A 386 -13.34 8.87 -10.82
N TRP A 387 -13.04 9.89 -10.02
CA TRP A 387 -12.39 11.12 -10.49
C TRP A 387 -11.00 10.82 -11.10
N ILE A 388 -10.17 10.01 -10.42
CA ILE A 388 -8.88 9.56 -10.93
C ILE A 388 -9.07 8.75 -12.21
N ALA A 389 -10.01 7.79 -12.24
CA ALA A 389 -10.30 6.99 -13.43
C ALA A 389 -10.70 7.87 -14.62
N ARG A 390 -11.45 8.95 -14.39
CA ARG A 390 -11.83 9.91 -15.42
C ARG A 390 -10.64 10.69 -15.94
N LEU A 391 -9.74 11.13 -15.09
CA LEU A 391 -8.54 11.88 -15.48
C LEU A 391 -7.52 11.02 -16.24
N THR A 392 -7.42 9.74 -15.92
CA THR A 392 -6.49 8.79 -16.55
C THR A 392 -7.07 8.11 -17.79
N ALA A 393 -8.36 8.28 -18.09
CA ALA A 393 -9.06 7.57 -19.17
C ALA A 393 -8.51 7.82 -20.57
N GLY A 394 -7.82 8.94 -20.80
CA GLY A 394 -7.18 9.30 -22.08
C GLY A 394 -5.83 8.63 -22.34
N GLY A 395 -5.22 8.03 -21.32
CA GLY A 395 -3.92 7.38 -21.37
C GLY A 395 -4.00 5.85 -21.36
N ALA A 396 -3.14 5.23 -20.57
CA ALA A 396 -3.13 3.79 -20.36
C ALA A 396 -4.50 3.30 -19.82
N PRO A 397 -4.87 2.03 -20.09
CA PRO A 397 -6.19 1.52 -19.69
C PRO A 397 -6.44 1.61 -18.18
N THR A 398 -7.54 2.23 -17.79
CA THR A 398 -8.04 2.26 -16.42
C THR A 398 -9.27 1.37 -16.29
N TYR A 399 -9.36 0.61 -15.21
CA TYR A 399 -10.45 -0.32 -14.89
C TYR A 399 -11.01 0.05 -13.53
N LEU A 400 -12.33 0.31 -13.48
CA LEU A 400 -13.01 0.74 -12.26
C LEU A 400 -13.88 -0.40 -11.72
N TYR A 401 -13.77 -0.71 -10.42
CA TYR A 401 -14.55 -1.76 -9.78
C TYR A 401 -15.30 -1.28 -8.53
N TYR A 402 -16.30 -2.07 -8.18
CA TYR A 402 -17.09 -1.97 -6.96
C TYR A 402 -17.25 -3.36 -6.36
N PHE A 403 -16.67 -3.59 -5.19
CA PHE A 403 -16.78 -4.87 -4.49
C PHE A 403 -17.99 -4.86 -3.55
N SER A 404 -18.98 -5.74 -3.80
CA SER A 404 -20.23 -5.79 -3.05
C SER A 404 -20.57 -7.21 -2.55
N TYR A 405 -19.64 -8.16 -2.67
CA TYR A 405 -19.90 -9.51 -2.21
C TYR A 405 -19.96 -9.58 -0.68
N VAL A 406 -21.05 -10.15 -0.17
CA VAL A 406 -21.26 -10.49 1.24
C VAL A 406 -21.52 -12.00 1.32
N PRO A 407 -20.77 -12.72 2.18
CA PRO A 407 -20.98 -14.16 2.38
C PRO A 407 -22.43 -14.47 2.82
N PRO A 408 -22.99 -15.63 2.44
CA PRO A 408 -24.39 -15.97 2.73
C PRO A 408 -24.77 -15.89 4.20
N ASP A 409 -23.88 -16.34 5.08
CA ASP A 409 -24.05 -16.31 6.53
C ASP A 409 -24.11 -14.90 7.14
N GLN A 410 -23.67 -13.88 6.38
CA GLN A 410 -23.67 -12.47 6.80
C GLN A 410 -24.72 -11.62 6.09
N ARG A 411 -25.38 -12.13 5.03
CA ARG A 411 -26.40 -11.38 4.29
C ARG A 411 -27.57 -10.99 5.20
N GLY A 412 -27.97 -9.72 5.12
CA GLY A 412 -29.00 -9.15 6.00
C GLY A 412 -28.54 -8.86 7.44
N LYS A 413 -27.30 -9.22 7.80
CA LYS A 413 -26.71 -8.93 9.13
C LYS A 413 -25.70 -7.80 9.08
N VAL A 414 -25.13 -7.52 7.92
CA VAL A 414 -24.16 -6.44 7.68
C VAL A 414 -24.66 -5.49 6.59
N ARG A 415 -24.18 -4.25 6.59
CA ARG A 415 -24.59 -3.21 5.64
C ARG A 415 -24.05 -3.43 4.22
N GLY A 416 -22.99 -4.22 4.09
CA GLY A 416 -22.30 -4.47 2.82
C GLY A 416 -20.93 -5.06 3.04
N ALA A 417 -20.11 -5.09 1.99
CA ALA A 417 -18.71 -5.48 2.05
C ALA A 417 -17.92 -4.37 2.77
N ALA A 418 -17.49 -4.65 4.00
CA ALA A 418 -16.75 -3.72 4.83
C ALA A 418 -15.38 -3.36 4.21
N HIS A 419 -14.77 -2.30 4.71
CA HIS A 419 -13.42 -1.90 4.32
C HIS A 419 -12.42 -3.05 4.46
N ALA A 420 -11.62 -3.29 3.43
CA ALA A 420 -10.63 -4.38 3.35
C ALA A 420 -11.22 -5.81 3.39
N SER A 421 -12.56 -5.99 3.33
CA SER A 421 -13.18 -7.32 3.32
C SER A 421 -13.00 -8.08 2.01
N GLU A 422 -12.54 -7.44 0.95
CA GLU A 422 -12.17 -8.05 -0.33
C GLU A 422 -10.86 -8.86 -0.24
N LEU A 423 -10.00 -8.60 0.74
CA LEU A 423 -8.66 -9.17 0.82
C LEU A 423 -8.60 -10.70 0.83
N PRO A 424 -9.41 -11.45 1.62
CA PRO A 424 -9.39 -12.90 1.55
C PRO A 424 -9.76 -13.44 0.15
N TYR A 425 -10.50 -12.67 -0.65
CA TYR A 425 -10.86 -13.00 -2.03
C TYR A 425 -9.72 -12.66 -3.00
N VAL A 426 -9.08 -11.51 -2.82
CA VAL A 426 -7.92 -11.09 -3.63
C VAL A 426 -6.74 -12.04 -3.43
N PHE A 427 -6.48 -12.43 -2.18
CA PHE A 427 -5.34 -13.26 -1.81
C PHE A 427 -5.61 -14.78 -1.87
N ASP A 428 -6.86 -15.21 -1.99
CA ASP A 428 -7.26 -16.63 -1.93
C ASP A 428 -6.57 -17.36 -0.76
N ASN A 429 -6.67 -16.78 0.43
CA ASN A 429 -5.93 -17.21 1.61
C ASN A 429 -6.82 -17.41 2.86
N TRP A 430 -8.03 -17.88 2.68
CA TRP A 430 -9.04 -18.06 3.72
C TRP A 430 -8.54 -18.86 4.93
N GLU A 431 -7.71 -19.88 4.71
CA GLU A 431 -7.14 -20.68 5.79
C GLU A 431 -6.28 -19.84 6.75
N LYS A 432 -5.63 -18.80 6.22
CA LYS A 432 -4.80 -17.86 7.00
C LYS A 432 -5.61 -16.69 7.55
N ALA A 433 -6.56 -16.17 6.75
CA ALA A 433 -7.38 -15.03 7.12
C ALA A 433 -8.48 -15.39 8.15
N ALA A 434 -9.00 -16.62 8.10
CA ALA A 434 -10.04 -17.12 9.00
C ALA A 434 -9.80 -18.59 9.35
N PRO A 435 -8.78 -18.91 10.17
CA PRO A 435 -8.42 -20.28 10.52
C PRO A 435 -9.59 -21.07 11.08
N GLY A 436 -9.80 -22.29 10.58
CA GLY A 436 -10.86 -23.19 11.03
C GLY A 436 -12.28 -22.85 10.55
N ARG A 437 -12.45 -21.78 9.77
CA ARG A 437 -13.74 -21.48 9.15
C ARG A 437 -13.98 -22.40 7.95
N GLU A 438 -15.13 -23.06 7.92
CA GLU A 438 -15.59 -23.75 6.73
C GLU A 438 -15.97 -22.74 5.64
N ILE A 439 -15.38 -22.90 4.46
CA ILE A 439 -15.61 -22.00 3.33
C ILE A 439 -16.66 -22.62 2.40
N ALA A 440 -17.82 -21.98 2.31
CA ALA A 440 -18.91 -22.40 1.44
C ALA A 440 -18.54 -22.28 -0.05
N ASP A 441 -19.19 -23.06 -0.90
CA ASP A 441 -18.86 -23.13 -2.35
C ASP A 441 -19.05 -21.80 -3.08
N ASP A 442 -20.05 -21.01 -2.71
CA ASP A 442 -20.26 -19.70 -3.31
C ASP A 442 -19.19 -18.68 -2.89
N VAL A 443 -18.64 -18.79 -1.65
CA VAL A 443 -17.46 -18.03 -1.22
C VAL A 443 -16.23 -18.43 -2.02
N ARG A 444 -16.01 -19.74 -2.24
CA ARG A 444 -14.90 -20.23 -3.09
C ARG A 444 -15.04 -19.73 -4.53
N ALA A 445 -16.25 -19.77 -5.10
CA ALA A 445 -16.49 -19.27 -6.45
C ALA A 445 -16.26 -17.76 -6.56
N ALA A 446 -16.67 -16.98 -5.55
CA ALA A 446 -16.39 -15.55 -5.49
C ALA A 446 -14.88 -15.26 -5.35
N THR A 447 -14.18 -16.03 -4.50
CA THR A 447 -12.74 -15.94 -4.30
C THR A 447 -12.00 -16.18 -5.61
N LYS A 448 -12.29 -17.27 -6.30
CA LYS A 448 -11.66 -17.63 -7.56
C LYS A 448 -11.88 -16.55 -8.63
N ARG A 449 -13.09 -16.00 -8.69
CA ARG A 449 -13.41 -14.88 -9.58
C ARG A 449 -12.57 -13.66 -9.27
N VAL A 450 -12.54 -13.21 -8.02
CA VAL A 450 -11.81 -12.00 -7.62
C VAL A 450 -10.30 -12.18 -7.79
N HIS A 451 -9.74 -13.28 -7.27
CA HIS A 451 -8.31 -13.60 -7.40
C HIS A 451 -7.85 -13.58 -8.86
N SER A 452 -8.61 -14.25 -9.75
CA SER A 452 -8.27 -14.28 -11.19
C SER A 452 -8.22 -12.91 -11.85
N CYS A 453 -9.02 -11.92 -11.37
CA CYS A 453 -8.95 -10.55 -11.86
C CYS A 453 -7.57 -9.92 -11.57
N TRP A 454 -7.09 -10.05 -10.34
CA TRP A 454 -5.79 -9.48 -9.92
C TRP A 454 -4.62 -10.20 -10.58
N VAL A 455 -4.67 -11.53 -10.66
CA VAL A 455 -3.65 -12.35 -11.35
C VAL A 455 -3.56 -11.96 -12.83
N SER A 456 -4.69 -11.87 -13.54
CA SER A 456 -4.70 -11.48 -14.95
C SER A 456 -4.25 -10.03 -15.15
N PHE A 457 -4.63 -9.12 -14.26
CA PHE A 457 -4.15 -7.74 -14.30
C PHE A 457 -2.64 -7.66 -14.07
N ALA A 458 -2.09 -8.41 -13.11
CA ALA A 458 -0.65 -8.50 -12.89
C ALA A 458 0.10 -9.02 -14.12
N ARG A 459 -0.48 -9.97 -14.84
CA ARG A 459 0.12 -10.54 -16.06
C ARG A 459 0.06 -9.59 -17.24
N TYR A 460 -1.12 -9.04 -17.54
CA TYR A 460 -1.44 -8.46 -18.83
C TYR A 460 -1.80 -6.97 -18.79
N GLY A 461 -1.95 -6.36 -17.59
CA GLY A 461 -2.44 -4.98 -17.44
C GLY A 461 -3.92 -4.81 -17.79
N ARG A 462 -4.66 -5.93 -17.89
CA ARG A 462 -6.11 -5.98 -18.06
C ARG A 462 -6.69 -7.07 -17.16
N PRO A 463 -7.77 -6.79 -16.40
CA PRO A 463 -8.42 -7.80 -15.61
C PRO A 463 -9.26 -8.72 -16.51
N SER A 464 -9.19 -10.02 -16.23
CA SER A 464 -10.05 -11.05 -16.79
C SER A 464 -10.43 -11.98 -15.65
N CYS A 465 -11.70 -11.98 -15.29
CA CYS A 465 -12.19 -12.62 -14.09
C CYS A 465 -12.97 -13.88 -14.43
N GLU A 466 -12.69 -14.98 -13.76
CA GLU A 466 -13.37 -16.25 -14.00
C GLU A 466 -14.87 -16.13 -13.72
N GLY A 467 -15.70 -16.53 -14.69
CA GLY A 467 -17.17 -16.46 -14.56
C GLY A 467 -17.75 -15.04 -14.54
N ALA A 468 -17.00 -14.03 -14.97
CA ALA A 468 -17.47 -12.65 -15.12
C ALA A 468 -17.59 -12.25 -16.60
N PRO A 469 -18.41 -11.23 -16.92
CA PRO A 469 -18.40 -10.65 -18.26
C PRO A 469 -17.04 -9.97 -18.56
N GLU A 470 -16.78 -9.70 -19.85
CA GLU A 470 -15.61 -8.91 -20.24
C GLU A 470 -15.61 -7.57 -19.48
N TRP A 471 -14.47 -7.20 -18.92
CA TRP A 471 -14.29 -5.96 -18.18
C TRP A 471 -13.68 -4.91 -19.10
N PRO A 472 -14.49 -3.95 -19.60
CA PRO A 472 -13.99 -2.89 -20.48
C PRO A 472 -13.14 -1.89 -19.71
N ARG A 473 -12.22 -1.21 -20.42
CA ARG A 473 -11.56 -0.04 -19.87
C ARG A 473 -12.61 1.05 -19.53
N TYR A 474 -12.39 1.76 -18.44
CA TYR A 474 -13.26 2.85 -18.04
C TYR A 474 -13.28 3.96 -19.09
N ARG A 475 -14.48 4.43 -19.43
CA ARG A 475 -14.72 5.57 -20.28
C ARG A 475 -15.72 6.51 -19.60
N PRO A 476 -15.40 7.80 -19.43
CA PRO A 476 -16.28 8.74 -18.72
C PRO A 476 -17.70 8.81 -19.29
N GLN A 477 -17.84 8.71 -20.61
CA GLN A 477 -19.14 8.74 -21.31
C GLN A 477 -20.00 7.49 -21.07
N ASP A 478 -19.38 6.35 -20.78
CA ASP A 478 -20.08 5.09 -20.54
C ASP A 478 -20.40 4.90 -19.06
N GLY A 479 -19.61 5.51 -18.17
CA GLY A 479 -19.77 5.44 -16.71
C GLY A 479 -19.80 4.02 -16.15
N GLN A 480 -19.11 3.06 -16.82
CA GLN A 480 -19.18 1.64 -16.47
C GLN A 480 -18.24 1.28 -15.34
N VAL A 481 -18.80 0.54 -14.36
CA VAL A 481 -18.10 -0.01 -13.20
C VAL A 481 -18.34 -1.52 -13.17
N MET A 482 -17.30 -2.32 -12.96
CA MET A 482 -17.45 -3.75 -12.73
C MET A 482 -17.86 -3.99 -11.28
N GLU A 483 -19.09 -4.46 -11.06
CA GLU A 483 -19.50 -4.94 -9.75
C GLU A 483 -19.02 -6.38 -9.54
N LEU A 484 -18.23 -6.58 -8.51
CA LEU A 484 -17.78 -7.88 -8.02
C LEU A 484 -18.65 -8.27 -6.79
N GLY A 485 -19.86 -8.72 -7.08
CA GLY A 485 -20.83 -9.18 -6.09
C GLY A 485 -21.04 -10.69 -6.16
N SER A 486 -22.21 -11.18 -5.69
CA SER A 486 -22.61 -12.59 -5.85
C SER A 486 -22.61 -13.01 -7.31
N VAL A 487 -22.98 -12.10 -8.20
CA VAL A 487 -22.79 -12.19 -9.65
C VAL A 487 -21.99 -10.98 -10.10
N ALA A 488 -20.94 -11.23 -10.88
CA ALA A 488 -20.19 -10.13 -11.49
C ALA A 488 -20.99 -9.53 -12.66
N ARG A 489 -21.07 -8.20 -12.70
CA ARG A 489 -21.83 -7.48 -13.75
C ARG A 489 -21.30 -6.07 -13.98
N LEU A 490 -21.51 -5.56 -15.17
CA LEU A 490 -21.26 -4.16 -15.47
C LEU A 490 -22.43 -3.29 -14.99
N ARG A 491 -22.10 -2.23 -14.26
CA ARG A 491 -23.05 -1.20 -13.82
C ARG A 491 -22.79 0.07 -14.62
N LYS A 492 -23.83 0.59 -15.24
CA LYS A 492 -23.76 1.89 -15.93
C LYS A 492 -24.28 2.99 -15.01
N ASP A 493 -23.67 4.16 -15.06
CA ASP A 493 -24.05 5.33 -14.26
C ASP A 493 -24.20 5.06 -12.76
N PHE A 494 -23.40 4.11 -12.25
CA PHE A 494 -23.49 3.65 -10.86
C PHE A 494 -23.15 4.77 -9.89
N ARG A 495 -24.09 5.10 -8.98
CA ARG A 495 -24.00 6.22 -8.02
C ARG A 495 -23.68 7.56 -8.67
N LYS A 496 -24.10 7.78 -9.94
CA LYS A 496 -23.69 8.95 -10.71
C LYS A 496 -24.05 10.25 -10.00
N ALA A 497 -25.26 10.39 -9.47
CA ALA A 497 -25.71 11.62 -8.83
C ALA A 497 -24.88 11.96 -7.58
N GLN A 498 -24.62 10.98 -6.73
CA GLN A 498 -23.81 11.14 -5.51
C GLN A 498 -22.36 11.50 -5.85
N LEU A 499 -21.74 10.72 -6.73
CA LEU A 499 -20.35 10.92 -7.08
C LEU A 499 -20.11 12.23 -7.85
N ASP A 500 -21.04 12.64 -8.72
CA ASP A 500 -20.98 13.96 -9.39
C ASP A 500 -21.09 15.11 -8.38
N ALA A 501 -21.96 14.97 -7.35
CA ALA A 501 -22.11 15.98 -6.31
C ALA A 501 -20.82 16.11 -5.46
N HIS A 502 -20.19 14.99 -5.10
CA HIS A 502 -18.91 15.03 -4.40
C HIS A 502 -17.77 15.60 -5.26
N GLU A 503 -17.68 15.23 -6.52
CA GLU A 503 -16.67 15.82 -7.42
C GLU A 503 -16.86 17.33 -7.60
N ALA A 504 -18.10 17.80 -7.66
CA ALA A 504 -18.40 19.22 -7.72
C ALA A 504 -18.03 19.96 -6.41
N ALA A 505 -18.22 19.29 -5.27
CA ALA A 505 -17.91 19.84 -3.94
C ALA A 505 -16.44 19.65 -3.53
N MET A 506 -15.60 18.99 -4.34
CA MET A 506 -14.22 18.63 -3.99
C MET A 506 -13.39 19.82 -3.47
N LYS A 507 -13.53 21.00 -4.09
CA LYS A 507 -12.79 22.19 -3.68
C LYS A 507 -13.17 22.65 -2.28
N ASP A 508 -14.46 22.59 -1.94
CA ASP A 508 -14.97 22.97 -0.64
C ASP A 508 -14.55 21.96 0.43
N ASP A 509 -14.54 20.66 0.10
CA ASP A 509 -14.05 19.61 0.99
C ASP A 509 -12.55 19.77 1.28
N LEU A 510 -11.73 20.03 0.26
CA LEU A 510 -10.31 20.31 0.43
C LEU A 510 -10.06 21.59 1.24
N ALA A 511 -10.86 22.63 1.06
CA ALA A 511 -10.78 23.85 1.86
C ALA A 511 -11.14 23.59 3.32
N SER A 512 -12.16 22.78 3.58
CA SER A 512 -12.54 22.37 4.95
C SER A 512 -11.43 21.56 5.63
N GLN A 513 -10.83 20.58 4.93
CA GLN A 513 -9.67 19.85 5.44
C GLN A 513 -8.50 20.79 5.76
N ARG A 514 -8.28 21.80 4.92
CA ARG A 514 -7.24 22.81 5.14
C ARG A 514 -7.51 23.64 6.41
N GLN A 515 -8.74 24.07 6.65
CA GLN A 515 -9.11 24.81 7.87
C GLN A 515 -8.82 24.00 9.14
N GLU A 516 -9.09 22.68 9.14
CA GLU A 516 -8.76 21.81 10.27
C GLU A 516 -7.24 21.76 10.53
N LEU A 517 -6.43 21.73 9.47
CA LEU A 517 -4.97 21.77 9.59
C LEU A 517 -4.46 23.13 10.09
N ASP A 518 -5.03 24.23 9.61
CA ASP A 518 -4.69 25.57 10.06
C ASP A 518 -5.05 25.77 11.56
N GLN A 519 -6.15 25.16 12.00
CA GLN A 519 -6.53 25.19 13.42
C GLN A 519 -5.55 24.40 14.29
N LEU A 520 -5.13 23.21 13.83
CA LEU A 520 -4.09 22.43 14.51
C LEU A 520 -2.79 23.22 14.69
N LEU A 521 -2.37 23.97 13.67
CA LEU A 521 -1.15 24.79 13.73
C LEU A 521 -1.27 25.95 14.71
N LYS A 522 -2.49 26.47 14.95
CA LYS A 522 -2.75 27.57 15.91
C LYS A 522 -2.84 27.08 17.35
N ASP A 523 -3.59 26.01 17.57
CA ASP A 523 -3.93 25.54 18.92
C ASP A 523 -2.86 24.62 19.51
N GLY A 524 -2.08 23.92 18.65
CA GLY A 524 -1.13 22.92 19.08
C GLY A 524 -1.81 21.59 19.46
N PHE A 525 -1.12 20.80 20.27
CA PHE A 525 -1.54 19.47 20.74
C PHE A 525 -2.12 19.53 22.15
#